data_d353ce651357cc37022a28f62ddd195c
#
_entry.id   d353ce651357cc37022a28f62ddd195c
#
_cell.length_a   1.000
_cell.length_b   1.000
_cell.length_c   1.000
_cell.angle_alpha   90.00
_cell.angle_beta   90.00
_cell.angle_gamma   90.00
#
_symmetry.space_group_name_H-M   'P 1'
#
loop_
_entity.id
_entity.type
_entity.pdbx_description
1 polymer ?
#
loop_
_entity_poly.entity_id
_entity_poly.type
_entity_poly.pdbx_seq_one_letter_code
_entity_poly.pdbx_strand_id
1 'polypeptide(L)'
;MRKLLYIALLIAVAACTSKGVDQGEVAARAAKQYYDYLLQGDYASFVDGHFRHDSIPDTYREQLIANAKMYMNQQTVEHRGIKDVHIVQVKADTEKHAANVFLVFAYGDSTNEEIVVPMVENKGVWYLR
;
A
#
# COMPACT_ATOMS: atom_id res chain seq x y z
N MET A 1 12.70 -40.83 -25.30
CA MET A 1 11.78 -40.96 -24.17
C MET A 1 12.03 -39.95 -23.06
N ARG A 2 13.28 -39.85 -22.58
CA ARG A 2 13.60 -38.86 -21.53
C ARG A 2 13.36 -37.43 -21.92
N LYS A 3 13.59 -37.05 -23.17
CA LYS A 3 13.38 -35.70 -23.70
C LYS A 3 11.89 -35.29 -23.72
N LEU A 4 10.99 -36.23 -23.93
CA LEU A 4 9.55 -36.01 -23.90
C LEU A 4 9.03 -35.72 -22.51
N LEU A 5 9.62 -36.34 -21.48
CA LEU A 5 9.26 -36.09 -20.09
C LEU A 5 9.65 -34.69 -19.63
N TYR A 6 10.79 -34.17 -20.09
CA TYR A 6 11.22 -32.81 -19.77
C TYR A 6 10.34 -31.75 -20.40
N ILE A 7 9.87 -31.99 -21.62
CA ILE A 7 8.98 -31.06 -22.33
C ILE A 7 7.62 -30.99 -21.62
N ALA A 8 7.09 -32.11 -21.15
CA ALA A 8 5.84 -32.15 -20.41
C ALA A 8 5.94 -31.40 -19.09
N LEU A 9 7.06 -31.49 -18.41
CA LEU A 9 7.32 -30.79 -17.17
C LEU A 9 7.39 -29.28 -17.36
N LEU A 10 7.99 -28.81 -18.45
CA LEU A 10 8.08 -27.40 -18.79
C LEU A 10 6.70 -26.80 -19.07
N ILE A 11 5.83 -27.53 -19.73
CA ILE A 11 4.46 -27.07 -20.00
C ILE A 11 3.66 -26.92 -18.71
N ALA A 12 3.84 -27.82 -17.75
CA ALA A 12 3.16 -27.75 -16.46
C ALA A 12 3.58 -26.50 -15.65
N VAL A 13 4.86 -26.15 -15.70
CA VAL A 13 5.38 -24.95 -15.03
C VAL A 13 4.81 -23.67 -15.68
N ALA A 14 4.74 -23.63 -16.99
CA ALA A 14 4.18 -22.50 -17.72
C ALA A 14 2.69 -22.29 -17.40
N ALA A 15 1.93 -23.37 -17.24
CA ALA A 15 0.52 -23.30 -16.87
C ALA A 15 0.32 -22.73 -15.45
N CYS A 16 1.23 -22.99 -14.51
CA CYS A 16 1.15 -22.46 -13.16
C CYS A 16 1.45 -20.96 -13.08
N THR A 17 2.24 -20.39 -14.00
CA THR A 17 2.60 -18.98 -14.01
C THR A 17 1.56 -18.09 -14.72
N SER A 18 0.57 -18.68 -15.39
CA SER A 18 -0.45 -17.95 -16.13
C SER A 18 -1.66 -17.52 -15.30
N LYS A 19 -1.71 -17.84 -14.02
CA LYS A 19 -2.78 -17.41 -13.13
C LYS A 19 -2.71 -15.91 -12.88
N GLY A 20 -3.87 -15.25 -12.87
CA GLY A 20 -3.98 -13.81 -12.65
C GLY A 20 -3.41 -13.37 -11.30
N VAL A 21 -3.08 -12.10 -11.23
CA VAL A 21 -2.55 -11.47 -10.01
C VAL A 21 -3.69 -11.25 -9.01
N ASP A 22 -3.44 -11.52 -7.74
CA ASP A 22 -4.39 -11.22 -6.67
C ASP A 22 -4.42 -9.71 -6.43
N GLN A 23 -5.55 -9.07 -6.77
CA GLN A 23 -5.72 -7.64 -6.63
C GLN A 23 -5.70 -7.18 -5.17
N GLY A 24 -6.15 -8.01 -4.25
CA GLY A 24 -6.03 -7.72 -2.82
C GLY A 24 -4.58 -7.59 -2.38
N GLU A 25 -3.72 -8.47 -2.83
CA GLU A 25 -2.30 -8.40 -2.55
C GLU A 25 -1.65 -7.14 -3.15
N VAL A 26 -2.04 -6.78 -4.38
CA VAL A 26 -1.55 -5.56 -5.03
C VAL A 26 -1.98 -4.32 -4.23
N ALA A 27 -3.22 -4.26 -3.80
CA ALA A 27 -3.74 -3.17 -2.97
C ALA A 27 -2.96 -3.07 -1.65
N ALA A 28 -2.71 -4.20 -1.00
CA ALA A 28 -1.98 -4.24 0.27
C ALA A 28 -0.55 -3.72 0.13
N ARG A 29 0.15 -4.13 -0.92
CA ARG A 29 1.50 -3.65 -1.20
C ARG A 29 1.52 -2.15 -1.53
N ALA A 30 0.52 -1.67 -2.26
CA ALA A 30 0.39 -0.25 -2.58
C ALA A 30 0.18 0.56 -1.30
N ALA A 31 -0.73 0.12 -0.42
CA ALA A 31 -0.97 0.79 0.86
C ALA A 31 0.30 0.88 1.70
N LYS A 32 1.01 -0.24 1.83
CA LYS A 32 2.29 -0.27 2.56
C LYS A 32 3.30 0.69 1.94
N GLN A 33 3.41 0.73 0.61
CA GLN A 33 4.35 1.60 -0.08
C GLN A 33 4.06 3.07 0.21
N TYR A 34 2.80 3.49 0.21
CA TYR A 34 2.43 4.86 0.54
C TYR A 34 2.82 5.23 1.98
N TYR A 35 2.61 4.32 2.92
CA TYR A 35 3.01 4.56 4.30
C TYR A 35 4.53 4.48 4.49
N ASP A 36 5.23 3.67 3.71
CA ASP A 36 6.69 3.66 3.70
C ASP A 36 7.25 5.01 3.23
N TYR A 37 6.63 5.66 2.23
CA TYR A 37 6.99 7.03 1.84
C TYR A 37 6.86 7.98 3.04
N LEU A 38 5.76 7.87 3.77
CA LEU A 38 5.52 8.70 4.94
C LEU A 38 6.63 8.51 5.99
N LEU A 39 7.03 7.26 6.26
CA LEU A 39 8.09 6.93 7.20
C LEU A 39 9.47 7.43 6.74
N GLN A 40 9.71 7.46 5.45
CA GLN A 40 10.96 7.93 4.85
C GLN A 40 11.05 9.46 4.78
N GLY A 41 9.99 10.17 5.14
CA GLY A 41 9.93 11.62 5.03
C GLY A 41 9.55 12.12 3.65
N ASP A 42 9.12 11.23 2.76
CA ASP A 42 8.62 11.60 1.43
C ASP A 42 7.11 11.88 1.52
N TYR A 43 6.81 13.01 2.14
CA TYR A 43 5.43 13.42 2.38
C TYR A 43 4.67 13.73 1.09
N ALA A 44 5.39 14.23 0.09
CA ALA A 44 4.80 14.54 -1.21
C ALA A 44 4.25 13.29 -1.89
N SER A 45 5.02 12.20 -1.93
CA SER A 45 4.56 10.94 -2.53
C SER A 45 3.39 10.34 -1.76
N PHE A 46 3.37 10.47 -0.43
CA PHE A 46 2.23 10.03 0.37
C PHE A 46 0.97 10.83 0.02
N VAL A 47 1.07 12.14 -0.05
CA VAL A 47 -0.05 13.02 -0.42
C VAL A 47 -0.55 12.71 -1.83
N ASP A 48 0.36 12.57 -2.78
CA ASP A 48 0.03 12.28 -4.18
C ASP A 48 -0.53 10.86 -4.37
N GLY A 49 -0.37 9.99 -3.40
CA GLY A 49 -0.94 8.64 -3.39
C GLY A 49 -2.44 8.60 -3.15
N HIS A 50 -3.08 9.71 -2.80
CA HIS A 50 -4.52 9.78 -2.58
C HIS A 50 -5.25 9.98 -3.90
N PHE A 51 -6.36 9.25 -4.05
CA PHE A 51 -7.20 9.37 -5.23
C PHE A 51 -7.95 10.69 -5.23
N ARG A 52 -7.91 11.39 -6.38
CA ARG A 52 -8.68 12.62 -6.60
C ARG A 52 -9.21 12.61 -8.01
N HIS A 53 -10.47 13.01 -8.17
CA HIS A 53 -11.09 13.12 -9.50
C HIS A 53 -10.46 14.24 -10.32
N ASP A 54 -10.13 15.34 -9.64
CA ASP A 54 -9.57 16.54 -10.26
C ASP A 54 -8.24 16.90 -9.58
N SER A 55 -7.42 17.67 -10.30
CA SER A 55 -6.22 18.25 -9.71
C SER A 55 -6.57 19.23 -8.60
N ILE A 56 -5.69 19.35 -7.62
CA ILE A 56 -5.85 20.29 -6.51
C ILE A 56 -4.90 21.47 -6.69
N PRO A 57 -5.24 22.66 -6.14
CA PRO A 57 -4.31 23.81 -6.15
C PRO A 57 -3.00 23.48 -5.44
N ASP A 58 -1.91 24.04 -5.92
CA ASP A 58 -0.58 23.83 -5.33
C ASP A 58 -0.53 24.22 -3.84
N THR A 59 -1.20 25.32 -3.47
CA THR A 59 -1.26 25.76 -2.08
C THR A 59 -1.95 24.74 -1.17
N TYR A 60 -2.99 24.09 -1.67
CA TYR A 60 -3.69 23.05 -0.93
C TYR A 60 -2.81 21.81 -0.80
N ARG A 61 -2.14 21.42 -1.88
CA ARG A 61 -1.19 20.29 -1.86
C ARG A 61 -0.07 20.52 -0.84
N GLU A 62 0.50 21.72 -0.83
CA GLU A 62 1.54 22.09 0.14
C GLU A 62 1.04 22.00 1.58
N GLN A 63 -0.22 22.40 1.81
CA GLN A 63 -0.83 22.28 3.13
C GLN A 63 -0.98 20.80 3.56
N LEU A 64 -1.38 19.93 2.65
CA LEU A 64 -1.49 18.50 2.92
C LEU A 64 -0.11 17.89 3.25
N ILE A 65 0.92 18.31 2.53
CA ILE A 65 2.31 17.89 2.79
C ILE A 65 2.76 18.35 4.19
N ALA A 66 2.47 19.59 4.54
CA ALA A 66 2.78 20.11 5.88
C ALA A 66 2.02 19.36 6.97
N ASN A 67 0.76 19.00 6.72
CA ASN A 67 -0.05 18.23 7.66
C ASN A 67 0.53 16.82 7.88
N ALA A 68 1.01 16.17 6.81
CA ALA A 68 1.64 14.86 6.92
C ALA A 68 2.93 14.93 7.76
N LYS A 69 3.74 15.95 7.56
CA LYS A 69 4.94 16.17 8.35
C LYS A 69 4.60 16.41 9.83
N MET A 70 3.58 17.21 10.08
CA MET A 70 3.09 17.50 11.43
C MET A 70 2.62 16.24 12.14
N TYR A 71 1.89 15.39 11.43
CA TYR A 71 1.44 14.10 11.94
C TYR A 71 2.64 13.24 12.36
N MET A 72 3.69 13.14 11.52
CA MET A 72 4.86 12.34 11.85
C MET A 72 5.64 12.91 13.03
N ASN A 73 5.73 14.23 13.16
CA ASN A 73 6.34 14.87 14.30
C ASN A 73 5.58 14.57 15.59
N GLN A 74 4.25 14.55 15.52
CA GLN A 74 3.39 14.20 16.65
C GLN A 74 3.61 12.75 17.07
N GLN A 75 3.75 11.83 16.11
CA GLN A 75 4.06 10.43 16.41
C GLN A 75 5.41 10.29 17.11
N THR A 76 6.39 11.11 16.74
CA THR A 76 7.69 11.13 17.39
C THR A 76 7.57 11.51 18.86
N VAL A 77 6.76 12.52 19.18
CA VAL A 77 6.53 12.98 20.54
C VAL A 77 5.75 11.95 21.37
N GLU A 78 4.67 11.41 20.81
CA GLU A 78 3.75 10.53 21.55
C GLU A 78 4.25 9.09 21.68
N HIS A 79 4.93 8.58 20.65
CA HIS A 79 5.27 7.16 20.54
C HIS A 79 6.72 6.88 20.19
N ARG A 80 7.59 7.88 20.21
CA ARG A 80 8.98 7.79 19.74
C ARG A 80 9.07 7.42 18.26
N GLY A 81 8.07 7.83 17.50
CA GLY A 81 8.00 7.62 16.06
C GLY A 81 7.42 6.28 15.66
N ILE A 82 7.10 6.18 14.37
CA ILE A 82 6.69 4.93 13.75
C ILE A 82 7.95 4.27 13.20
N LYS A 83 8.29 3.09 13.70
CA LYS A 83 9.52 2.37 13.30
C LYS A 83 9.29 1.53 12.04
N ASP A 84 8.10 0.96 11.90
CA ASP A 84 7.82 0.03 10.82
C ASP A 84 6.31 -0.07 10.58
N VAL A 85 5.96 -0.54 9.38
CA VAL A 85 4.58 -0.78 8.96
C VAL A 85 4.50 -2.19 8.39
N HIS A 86 3.58 -2.99 8.90
CA HIS A 86 3.36 -4.37 8.44
C HIS A 86 1.96 -4.54 7.89
N ILE A 87 1.84 -5.34 6.82
CA ILE A 87 0.55 -5.78 6.30
C ILE A 87 0.05 -6.93 7.18
N VAL A 88 -1.19 -6.80 7.69
CA VAL A 88 -1.84 -7.87 8.46
C VAL A 88 -2.78 -8.67 7.56
N GLN A 89 -3.67 -8.00 6.88
CA GLN A 89 -4.63 -8.62 5.97
C GLN A 89 -5.20 -7.58 5.01
N VAL A 90 -5.91 -8.05 4.00
CA VAL A 90 -6.62 -7.20 3.06
C VAL A 90 -7.99 -7.81 2.78
N LYS A 91 -9.01 -6.96 2.68
CA LYS A 91 -10.34 -7.31 2.23
C LYS A 91 -10.65 -6.53 0.98
N ALA A 92 -10.60 -7.19 -0.17
CA ALA A 92 -10.82 -6.56 -1.47
C ALA A 92 -12.22 -6.87 -1.99
N ASP A 93 -12.83 -5.85 -2.61
CA ASP A 93 -14.04 -5.98 -3.41
C ASP A 93 -13.68 -5.53 -4.83
N THR A 94 -13.32 -6.49 -5.66
CA THR A 94 -12.83 -6.20 -7.02
C THR A 94 -13.91 -5.62 -7.91
N GLU A 95 -15.18 -5.96 -7.69
CA GLU A 95 -16.29 -5.40 -8.46
C GLU A 95 -16.45 -3.91 -8.21
N LYS A 96 -16.22 -3.47 -6.98
CA LYS A 96 -16.30 -2.06 -6.59
C LYS A 96 -14.98 -1.32 -6.74
N HIS A 97 -13.92 -1.99 -7.21
CA HIS A 97 -12.59 -1.41 -7.33
C HIS A 97 -12.10 -0.81 -6.01
N ALA A 98 -12.34 -1.51 -4.92
CA ALA A 98 -12.06 -1.04 -3.58
C ALA A 98 -11.41 -2.14 -2.72
N ALA A 99 -10.67 -1.72 -1.71
CA ALA A 99 -10.10 -2.63 -0.73
C ALA A 99 -9.92 -1.91 0.60
N ASN A 100 -9.98 -2.66 1.68
CA ASN A 100 -9.54 -2.21 2.99
C ASN A 100 -8.28 -2.99 3.35
N VAL A 101 -7.18 -2.29 3.55
CA VAL A 101 -5.90 -2.88 3.92
C VAL A 101 -5.68 -2.64 5.41
N PHE A 102 -5.38 -3.71 6.14
CA PHE A 102 -5.11 -3.64 7.58
C PHE A 102 -3.60 -3.64 7.76
N LEU A 103 -3.08 -2.55 8.29
CA LEU A 103 -1.67 -2.36 8.58
C LEU A 103 -1.46 -2.27 10.08
N VAL A 104 -0.28 -2.66 10.54
CA VAL A 104 0.14 -2.43 11.93
C VAL A 104 1.32 -1.49 11.93
N PHE A 105 1.22 -0.41 12.70
CA PHE A 105 2.33 0.46 13.03
C PHE A 105 3.08 -0.11 14.24
N ALA A 106 4.37 -0.32 14.08
CA ALA A 106 5.26 -0.62 15.20
C ALA A 106 5.92 0.68 15.64
N TYR A 107 5.60 1.13 16.85
CA TYR A 107 6.11 2.40 17.39
C TYR A 107 7.45 2.22 18.10
N GLY A 108 8.18 3.33 18.22
CA GLY A 108 9.47 3.35 18.90
C GLY A 108 9.40 3.10 20.40
N ASP A 109 8.23 3.23 21.01
CA ASP A 109 7.98 2.96 22.42
C ASP A 109 7.60 1.49 22.69
N SER A 110 7.78 0.61 21.70
CA SER A 110 7.45 -0.82 21.75
C SER A 110 5.97 -1.15 21.78
N THR A 111 5.10 -0.18 21.51
CA THR A 111 3.66 -0.41 21.32
C THR A 111 3.33 -0.57 19.84
N ASN A 112 2.19 -1.17 19.54
CA ASN A 112 1.70 -1.38 18.17
C ASN A 112 0.27 -0.88 18.06
N GLU A 113 -0.10 -0.44 16.85
CA GLU A 113 -1.46 -0.02 16.55
C GLU A 113 -1.88 -0.55 15.19
N GLU A 114 -3.06 -1.16 15.13
CA GLU A 114 -3.64 -1.60 13.86
C GLU A 114 -4.47 -0.47 13.27
N ILE A 115 -4.26 -0.20 11.99
CA ILE A 115 -5.03 0.79 11.24
C ILE A 115 -5.68 0.15 10.03
N VAL A 116 -6.79 0.71 9.60
CA VAL A 116 -7.48 0.32 8.36
C VAL A 116 -7.25 1.41 7.33
N VAL A 117 -6.74 1.00 6.16
CA VAL A 117 -6.45 1.92 5.05
C VAL A 117 -7.41 1.60 3.91
N PRO A 118 -8.41 2.46 3.68
CA PRO A 118 -9.28 2.30 2.51
C PRO A 118 -8.52 2.63 1.23
N MET A 119 -8.66 1.76 0.23
CA MET A 119 -8.00 1.90 -1.07
C MET A 119 -9.03 1.87 -2.18
N VAL A 120 -8.74 2.56 -3.27
CA VAL A 120 -9.53 2.49 -4.51
C VAL A 120 -8.59 2.21 -5.69
N GLU A 121 -9.09 1.41 -6.64
CA GLU A 121 -8.38 1.14 -7.88
C GLU A 121 -8.98 2.00 -8.99
N ASN A 122 -8.13 2.65 -9.77
CA ASN A 122 -8.52 3.41 -10.94
C ASN A 122 -7.51 3.19 -12.05
N LYS A 123 -7.97 2.68 -13.18
CA LYS A 123 -7.13 2.42 -14.35
C LYS A 123 -5.91 1.55 -14.02
N GLY A 124 -6.10 0.54 -13.20
CA GLY A 124 -5.05 -0.41 -12.83
C GLY A 124 -4.13 0.03 -11.69
N VAL A 125 -4.34 1.22 -11.14
CA VAL A 125 -3.52 1.76 -10.05
C VAL A 125 -4.33 1.83 -8.76
N TRP A 126 -3.74 1.37 -7.67
CA TRP A 126 -4.35 1.47 -6.35
C TRP A 126 -3.89 2.75 -5.65
N TYR A 127 -4.86 3.51 -5.17
CA TYR A 127 -4.65 4.79 -4.46
C TYR A 127 -5.22 4.72 -3.05
N LEU A 128 -4.71 5.56 -2.18
CA LEU A 128 -5.35 5.86 -0.90
C LEU A 128 -6.67 6.59 -1.18
N ARG A 129 -7.71 6.21 -0.48
CA ARG A 129 -9.03 6.82 -0.62
C ARG A 129 -9.15 8.12 0.14
#